data_aca47b8397c54df55d520852b41c3dbf
#
_entry.id   aca47b8397c54df55d520852b41c3dbf
#
_cell.length_a   1.000
_cell.length_b   1.000
_cell.length_c   1.000
_cell.angle_alpha   90.00
_cell.angle_beta   90.00
_cell.angle_gamma   90.00
#
_symmetry.space_group_name_H-M   'P 1'
#
loop_
_entity.id
_entity.type
_entity.pdbx_description
1 polymer ?
#
loop_
_entity_poly.entity_id
_entity_poly.type
_entity_poly.pdbx_seq_one_letter_code
_entity_poly.pdbx_strand_id
1 'polypeptide(L)'
;MKEREVWDAVDAEGRKLGFDLYRDAWDTPRRPAGAYHEVVQIIVFTKQREVLVTQRDPRKKFGRKWEVTGGSVLKGEMCLAGAARELREETGIAVSEAALTLIDRQVRTDPPCIYYVYAVTVPDKNVPITLQPGETVDSKFIPFEAFLQAAHSEEYVLWCVDSCEMQLRGYADAIR
;
A
#
# COMPACT_ATOMS: atom_id res chain seq x y z
N MET A 1 10.39 -19.42 12.72
CA MET A 1 9.41 -18.50 13.32
C MET A 1 9.50 -17.22 12.51
N LYS A 2 8.38 -16.71 11.94
CA LYS A 2 8.37 -15.39 11.31
C LYS A 2 8.66 -14.37 12.44
N GLU A 3 9.64 -13.50 12.22
CA GLU A 3 9.96 -12.46 13.19
C GLU A 3 8.72 -11.57 13.40
N ARG A 4 8.43 -11.21 14.65
CA ARG A 4 7.24 -10.41 15.01
C ARG A 4 7.44 -8.99 14.45
N GLU A 5 6.55 -8.55 13.58
CA GLU A 5 6.60 -7.17 13.08
C GLU A 5 6.36 -6.17 14.22
N VAL A 6 7.24 -5.17 14.27
CA VAL A 6 7.21 -4.08 15.24
C VAL A 6 7.09 -2.75 14.50
N TRP A 7 6.23 -1.89 14.98
CA TRP A 7 5.94 -0.58 14.39
C TRP A 7 6.17 0.53 15.42
N ASP A 8 6.56 1.71 14.97
CA ASP A 8 6.50 2.90 15.80
C ASP A 8 5.03 3.30 16.03
N ALA A 9 4.66 3.61 17.28
CA ALA A 9 3.41 4.28 17.56
C ALA A 9 3.53 5.76 17.21
N VAL A 10 2.56 6.29 16.45
CA VAL A 10 2.49 7.70 16.08
C VAL A 10 1.14 8.31 16.44
N ASP A 11 1.07 9.65 16.60
CA ASP A 11 -0.20 10.37 16.70
C ASP A 11 -0.83 10.61 15.32
N ALA A 12 -1.98 11.26 15.25
CA ALA A 12 -2.68 11.55 14.00
C ALA A 12 -1.89 12.46 13.04
N GLU A 13 -0.93 13.22 13.55
CA GLU A 13 -0.01 14.06 12.77
C GLU A 13 1.23 13.29 12.28
N GLY A 14 1.42 12.03 12.72
CA GLY A 14 2.58 11.19 12.38
C GLY A 14 3.78 11.41 13.29
N ARG A 15 3.61 12.07 14.45
CA ARG A 15 4.70 12.27 15.41
C ARG A 15 4.84 11.03 16.29
N LYS A 16 6.06 10.54 16.47
CA LYS A 16 6.35 9.34 17.29
C LYS A 16 5.95 9.56 18.74
N LEU A 17 5.23 8.59 19.30
CA LEU A 17 4.76 8.58 20.69
C LEU A 17 5.74 7.93 21.66
N GLY A 18 6.85 7.35 21.17
CA GLY A 18 7.93 6.80 21.99
C GLY A 18 7.69 5.39 22.54
N PHE A 19 6.69 4.66 22.00
CA PHE A 19 6.45 3.24 22.31
C PHE A 19 6.15 2.44 21.04
N ASP A 20 6.19 1.12 21.15
CA ASP A 20 6.03 0.20 20.03
C ASP A 20 4.62 -0.35 19.94
N LEU A 21 4.17 -0.58 18.70
CA LEU A 21 3.01 -1.38 18.36
C LEU A 21 3.46 -2.69 17.71
N TYR A 22 2.63 -3.73 17.83
CA TYR A 22 2.96 -5.06 17.35
C TYR A 22 1.82 -5.61 16.50
N ARG A 23 2.13 -6.36 15.44
CA ARG A 23 1.16 -6.91 14.50
C ARG A 23 0.12 -7.83 15.15
N ASP A 24 0.51 -8.62 16.13
CA ASP A 24 -0.38 -9.55 16.88
C ASP A 24 -1.28 -8.84 17.88
N ALA A 25 -1.01 -7.58 18.18
CA ALA A 25 -1.86 -6.73 19.02
C ALA A 25 -2.88 -5.90 18.19
N TRP A 26 -2.94 -6.11 16.88
CA TRP A 26 -3.83 -5.38 15.97
C TRP A 26 -5.31 -5.52 16.33
N ASP A 27 -5.73 -6.75 16.67
CA ASP A 27 -7.12 -7.08 17.01
C ASP A 27 -7.40 -7.00 18.52
N THR A 28 -6.45 -6.50 19.34
CA THR A 28 -6.63 -6.46 20.78
C THR A 28 -7.07 -5.07 21.26
N PRO A 29 -7.98 -4.99 22.25
CA PRO A 29 -8.45 -3.72 22.85
C PRO A 29 -7.37 -2.96 23.63
N ARG A 30 -6.09 -3.29 23.47
CA ARG A 30 -4.97 -2.73 24.24
C ARG A 30 -4.21 -1.60 23.52
N ARG A 31 -4.63 -1.21 22.30
CA ARG A 31 -4.01 -0.09 21.65
C ARG A 31 -4.44 1.22 22.34
N PRO A 32 -3.51 2.07 22.79
CA PRO A 32 -3.88 3.34 23.40
C PRO A 32 -4.68 4.20 22.42
N ALA A 33 -5.71 4.88 22.92
CA ALA A 33 -6.49 5.82 22.12
C ALA A 33 -5.56 6.92 21.54
N GLY A 34 -5.75 7.26 20.29
CA GLY A 34 -4.90 8.23 19.60
C GLY A 34 -3.53 7.71 19.12
N ALA A 35 -3.26 6.41 19.30
CA ALA A 35 -2.07 5.77 18.75
C ALA A 35 -2.40 5.09 17.42
N TYR A 36 -1.62 5.41 16.39
CA TYR A 36 -1.71 4.87 15.03
C TYR A 36 -0.42 4.18 14.67
N HIS A 37 -0.44 3.30 13.67
CA HIS A 37 0.76 2.90 12.94
C HIS A 37 0.64 3.37 11.49
N GLU A 38 1.77 3.45 10.82
CA GLU A 38 1.83 3.92 9.44
C GLU A 38 1.78 2.74 8.47
N VAL A 39 1.03 2.92 7.40
CA VAL A 39 0.83 1.94 6.31
C VAL A 39 1.08 2.64 4.99
N VAL A 40 1.78 1.98 4.09
CA VAL A 40 2.03 2.47 2.74
C VAL A 40 1.22 1.67 1.74
N GLN A 41 0.71 2.34 0.71
CA GLN A 41 0.11 1.74 -0.47
C GLN A 41 0.74 2.34 -1.71
N ILE A 42 1.07 1.50 -2.69
CA ILE A 42 1.81 1.92 -3.88
C ILE A 42 0.99 1.59 -5.12
N ILE A 43 0.61 2.61 -5.87
CA ILE A 43 -0.10 2.51 -7.14
C ILE A 43 0.95 2.59 -8.26
N VAL A 44 1.19 1.45 -8.91
CA VAL A 44 2.19 1.33 -9.98
C VAL A 44 1.51 1.55 -11.32
N PHE A 45 1.85 2.64 -11.99
CA PHE A 45 1.39 2.95 -13.33
C PHE A 45 2.39 2.49 -14.39
N THR A 46 1.90 2.09 -15.56
CA THR A 46 2.71 2.06 -16.78
C THR A 46 2.65 3.41 -17.51
N LYS A 47 3.56 3.63 -18.48
CA LYS A 47 3.47 4.79 -19.40
C LYS A 47 2.19 4.78 -20.25
N GLN A 48 1.52 3.64 -20.39
CA GLN A 48 0.25 3.50 -21.10
C GLN A 48 -0.96 3.71 -20.17
N ARG A 49 -0.71 4.20 -18.93
CA ARG A 49 -1.74 4.43 -17.90
C ARG A 49 -2.52 3.15 -17.53
N GLU A 50 -1.84 2.01 -17.49
CA GLU A 50 -2.35 0.80 -16.85
C GLU A 50 -1.84 0.75 -15.41
N VAL A 51 -2.62 0.17 -14.51
CA VAL A 51 -2.30 0.05 -13.06
C VAL A 51 -2.08 -1.41 -12.70
N LEU A 52 -0.99 -1.70 -11.99
CA LEU A 52 -0.72 -3.02 -11.43
C LEU A 52 -1.67 -3.28 -10.25
N VAL A 53 -2.35 -4.41 -10.29
CA VAL A 53 -3.06 -4.99 -9.16
C VAL A 53 -2.53 -6.39 -8.89
N THR A 54 -2.45 -6.76 -7.61
CA THR A 54 -2.00 -8.07 -7.15
C THR A 54 -3.15 -8.80 -6.47
N GLN A 55 -3.18 -10.13 -6.57
CA GLN A 55 -4.20 -10.95 -5.93
C GLN A 55 -3.69 -11.52 -4.61
N ARG A 56 -4.42 -11.27 -3.53
CA ARG A 56 -4.09 -11.72 -2.18
C ARG A 56 -4.04 -13.24 -2.07
N ASP A 57 -3.06 -13.78 -1.34
CA ASP A 57 -3.01 -15.21 -1.01
C ASP A 57 -4.35 -15.63 -0.36
N PRO A 58 -4.93 -16.77 -0.75
CA PRO A 58 -6.21 -17.27 -0.21
C PRO A 58 -6.26 -17.39 1.32
N ARG A 59 -5.11 -17.52 1.97
CA ARG A 59 -4.98 -17.68 3.44
C ARG A 59 -5.03 -16.36 4.20
N LYS A 60 -4.91 -15.22 3.51
CA LYS A 60 -4.98 -13.88 4.11
C LYS A 60 -6.43 -13.44 4.32
N LYS A 61 -6.63 -12.46 5.20
CA LYS A 61 -7.89 -11.71 5.28
C LYS A 61 -8.18 -11.13 3.88
N PHE A 62 -9.42 -11.21 3.41
CA PHE A 62 -9.82 -10.87 2.03
C PHE A 62 -9.07 -11.66 0.95
N GLY A 63 -8.71 -12.92 1.22
CA GLY A 63 -8.04 -13.81 0.28
C GLY A 63 -8.74 -13.87 -1.08
N ARG A 64 -7.95 -13.96 -2.16
CA ARG A 64 -8.37 -13.92 -3.57
C ARG A 64 -8.91 -12.59 -4.07
N LYS A 65 -9.04 -11.55 -3.24
CA LYS A 65 -9.37 -10.21 -3.72
C LYS A 65 -8.14 -9.53 -4.33
N TRP A 66 -8.39 -8.64 -5.26
CA TRP A 66 -7.37 -7.81 -5.89
C TRP A 66 -7.12 -6.54 -5.07
N GLU A 67 -5.88 -6.12 -5.01
CA GLU A 67 -5.45 -4.95 -4.26
C GLU A 67 -4.26 -4.24 -4.95
N VAL A 68 -3.88 -3.09 -4.45
CA VAL A 68 -2.57 -2.50 -4.73
C VAL A 68 -1.55 -3.01 -3.71
N THR A 69 -0.29 -3.05 -4.10
CA THR A 69 0.83 -3.40 -3.22
C THR A 69 0.90 -2.46 -2.02
N GLY A 70 1.21 -3.01 -0.84
CA GLY A 70 1.39 -2.19 0.35
C GLY A 70 1.51 -3.00 1.64
N GLY A 71 1.99 -2.32 2.67
CA GLY A 71 2.18 -2.93 3.99
C GLY A 71 2.49 -1.92 5.07
N SER A 72 2.85 -2.43 6.24
CA SER A 72 3.16 -1.60 7.40
C SER A 72 4.58 -1.04 7.33
N VAL A 73 4.74 0.21 7.72
CA VAL A 73 6.04 0.82 7.95
C VAL A 73 6.65 0.21 9.22
N LEU A 74 7.86 -0.30 9.13
CA LEU A 74 8.53 -0.97 10.25
C LEU A 74 9.09 0.06 11.23
N LYS A 75 9.34 -0.38 12.45
CA LYS A 75 9.96 0.47 13.48
C LYS A 75 11.28 1.07 12.99
N GLY A 76 11.38 2.39 13.06
CA GLY A 76 12.57 3.15 12.64
C GLY A 76 12.65 3.39 11.14
N GLU A 77 11.75 2.84 10.35
CA GLU A 77 11.70 3.04 8.90
C GLU A 77 10.98 4.35 8.55
N MET A 78 11.35 4.97 7.44
CA MET A 78 10.61 6.09 6.86
C MET A 78 9.57 5.57 5.88
N CYS A 79 8.42 6.26 5.72
CA CYS A 79 7.33 5.81 4.84
C CYS A 79 7.79 5.58 3.39
N LEU A 80 8.66 6.43 2.83
CA LEU A 80 9.21 6.24 1.48
C LEU A 80 10.06 4.97 1.37
N ALA A 81 10.90 4.70 2.37
CA ALA A 81 11.70 3.48 2.42
C ALA A 81 10.81 2.25 2.54
N GLY A 82 9.78 2.30 3.41
CA GLY A 82 8.77 1.25 3.55
C GLY A 82 8.03 0.98 2.23
N ALA A 83 7.63 2.03 1.51
CA ALA A 83 6.96 1.90 0.22
C ALA A 83 7.87 1.22 -0.83
N ALA A 84 9.14 1.62 -0.93
CA ALA A 84 10.09 0.99 -1.85
C ALA A 84 10.38 -0.47 -1.46
N ARG A 85 10.47 -0.78 -0.16
CA ARG A 85 10.68 -2.15 0.36
C ARG A 85 9.48 -3.03 0.03
N GLU A 86 8.25 -2.61 0.39
CA GLU A 86 7.01 -3.38 0.14
C GLU A 86 6.82 -3.68 -1.35
N LEU A 87 7.01 -2.66 -2.21
CA LEU A 87 6.91 -2.85 -3.65
C LEU A 87 7.90 -3.92 -4.15
N ARG A 88 9.15 -3.87 -3.68
CA ARG A 88 10.16 -4.85 -4.07
C ARG A 88 9.85 -6.25 -3.50
N GLU A 89 9.41 -6.36 -2.25
CA GLU A 89 9.12 -7.64 -1.59
C GLU A 89 7.93 -8.34 -2.22
N GLU A 90 6.84 -7.63 -2.46
CA GLU A 90 5.60 -8.23 -2.97
C GLU A 90 5.60 -8.46 -4.48
N THR A 91 6.35 -7.63 -5.26
CA THR A 91 6.27 -7.66 -6.74
C THR A 91 7.62 -7.85 -7.43
N GLY A 92 8.73 -7.73 -6.73
CA GLY A 92 10.07 -7.72 -7.34
C GLY A 92 10.43 -6.38 -8.01
N ILE A 93 9.51 -5.43 -8.14
CA ILE A 93 9.78 -4.13 -8.76
C ILE A 93 10.65 -3.29 -7.80
N ALA A 94 11.86 -2.97 -8.23
CA ALA A 94 12.78 -2.11 -7.48
C ALA A 94 12.76 -0.69 -8.03
N VAL A 95 12.47 0.28 -7.18
CA VAL A 95 12.50 1.71 -7.50
C VAL A 95 13.29 2.46 -6.44
N SER A 96 13.83 3.62 -6.80
CA SER A 96 14.38 4.54 -5.79
C SER A 96 13.26 5.27 -5.05
N GLU A 97 13.48 5.65 -3.81
CA GLU A 97 12.54 6.46 -3.03
C GLU A 97 12.16 7.77 -3.76
N ALA A 98 13.12 8.37 -4.49
CA ALA A 98 12.90 9.59 -5.27
C ALA A 98 11.94 9.41 -6.46
N ALA A 99 11.67 8.17 -6.90
CA ALA A 99 10.70 7.88 -7.96
C ALA A 99 9.26 7.81 -7.44
N LEU A 100 9.08 7.67 -6.13
CA LEU A 100 7.77 7.60 -5.48
C LEU A 100 7.20 9.00 -5.26
N THR A 101 5.99 9.24 -5.72
CA THR A 101 5.25 10.50 -5.52
C THR A 101 4.15 10.27 -4.50
N LEU A 102 4.14 11.05 -3.42
CA LEU A 102 3.04 11.03 -2.46
C LEU A 102 1.76 11.57 -3.13
N ILE A 103 0.72 10.78 -3.15
CA ILE A 103 -0.59 11.11 -3.71
C ILE A 103 -1.53 11.60 -2.62
N ASP A 104 -1.57 10.89 -1.48
CA ASP A 104 -2.50 11.20 -0.41
C ASP A 104 -2.00 10.67 0.94
N ARG A 105 -2.53 11.27 2.02
CA ARG A 105 -2.33 10.86 3.41
C ARG A 105 -3.68 10.79 4.11
N GLN A 106 -4.05 9.62 4.59
CA GLN A 106 -5.35 9.35 5.19
C GLN A 106 -5.20 8.86 6.62
N VAL A 107 -5.86 9.52 7.57
CA VAL A 107 -5.96 9.05 8.96
C VAL A 107 -7.26 8.26 9.11
N ARG A 108 -7.16 7.01 9.52
CA ARG A 108 -8.31 6.14 9.81
C ARG A 108 -8.34 5.80 11.29
N THR A 109 -9.54 5.81 11.86
CA THR A 109 -9.76 5.52 13.28
C THR A 109 -10.18 4.07 13.54
N ASP A 110 -10.65 3.35 12.51
CA ASP A 110 -11.08 1.96 12.59
C ASP A 110 -10.69 1.19 11.31
N PRO A 111 -9.68 0.33 11.36
CA PRO A 111 -8.64 0.24 12.41
C PRO A 111 -7.76 1.51 12.41
N PRO A 112 -7.22 1.90 13.58
CA PRO A 112 -6.46 3.14 13.70
C PRO A 112 -5.09 3.02 13.00
N CYS A 113 -4.95 3.65 11.84
CA CYS A 113 -3.75 3.69 11.04
C CYS A 113 -3.69 4.96 10.18
N ILE A 114 -2.49 5.31 9.74
CA ILE A 114 -2.25 6.39 8.78
C ILE A 114 -1.80 5.74 7.47
N TYR A 115 -2.59 5.87 6.42
CA TYR A 115 -2.21 5.44 5.08
C TYR A 115 -1.47 6.56 4.35
N TYR A 116 -0.33 6.20 3.77
CA TYR A 116 0.39 7.01 2.79
C TYR A 116 0.26 6.34 1.43
N VAL A 117 -0.44 6.98 0.52
CA VAL A 117 -0.64 6.48 -0.85
C VAL A 117 0.42 7.10 -1.74
N TYR A 118 1.25 6.26 -2.33
CA TYR A 118 2.28 6.66 -3.28
C TYR A 118 1.93 6.19 -4.68
N ALA A 119 2.41 6.90 -5.69
CA ALA A 119 2.39 6.46 -7.08
C ALA A 119 3.80 6.40 -7.63
N VAL A 120 4.02 5.46 -8.56
CA VAL A 120 5.25 5.34 -9.34
C VAL A 120 4.91 4.90 -10.76
N THR A 121 5.71 5.32 -11.75
CA THR A 121 5.53 4.92 -13.15
C THR A 121 6.68 4.00 -13.59
N VAL A 122 6.30 2.81 -14.10
CA VAL A 122 7.21 1.87 -14.76
C VAL A 122 7.09 2.01 -16.29
N PRO A 123 8.10 1.56 -17.08
CA PRO A 123 8.07 1.74 -18.54
C PRO A 123 6.83 1.15 -19.21
N ASP A 124 6.50 -0.10 -18.92
CA ASP A 124 5.36 -0.83 -19.49
C ASP A 124 4.99 -2.04 -18.64
N LYS A 125 3.95 -2.78 -19.02
CA LYS A 125 3.45 -3.98 -18.33
C LYS A 125 4.34 -5.22 -18.43
N ASN A 126 5.42 -5.17 -19.23
CA ASN A 126 6.38 -6.28 -19.35
C ASN A 126 7.47 -6.20 -18.27
N VAL A 127 7.38 -5.24 -17.34
CA VAL A 127 8.27 -5.21 -16.18
C VAL A 127 8.23 -6.57 -15.46
N PRO A 128 9.39 -7.18 -15.16
CA PRO A 128 9.41 -8.48 -14.49
C PRO A 128 8.72 -8.40 -13.12
N ILE A 129 7.75 -9.29 -12.90
CA ILE A 129 7.05 -9.43 -11.61
C ILE A 129 7.49 -10.72 -10.94
N THR A 130 7.86 -10.62 -9.68
CA THR A 130 8.16 -11.76 -8.81
C THR A 130 7.29 -11.66 -7.57
N LEU A 131 6.25 -12.49 -7.51
CA LEU A 131 5.28 -12.46 -6.41
C LEU A 131 5.87 -13.06 -5.13
N GLN A 132 5.60 -12.42 -3.99
CA GLN A 132 6.03 -12.91 -2.68
C GLN A 132 5.16 -14.09 -2.24
N PRO A 133 5.76 -15.31 -2.04
CA PRO A 133 5.01 -16.46 -1.58
C PRO A 133 4.32 -16.24 -0.22
N GLY A 134 3.02 -16.53 -0.16
CA GLY A 134 2.22 -16.37 1.05
C GLY A 134 1.61 -14.97 1.24
N GLU A 135 1.96 -14.02 0.38
CA GLU A 135 1.37 -12.67 0.37
C GLU A 135 0.49 -12.48 -0.87
N THR A 136 1.03 -12.75 -2.06
CA THR A 136 0.35 -12.58 -3.35
C THR A 136 0.44 -13.85 -4.19
N VAL A 137 -0.58 -14.13 -5.01
CA VAL A 137 -0.65 -15.34 -5.85
C VAL A 137 -0.82 -15.05 -7.33
N ASP A 138 -1.20 -13.83 -7.71
CA ASP A 138 -1.37 -13.40 -9.09
C ASP A 138 -1.16 -11.90 -9.23
N SER A 139 -0.94 -11.43 -10.46
CA SER A 139 -0.82 -10.01 -10.78
C SER A 139 -1.29 -9.72 -12.19
N LYS A 140 -1.84 -8.54 -12.40
CA LYS A 140 -2.22 -8.05 -13.74
C LYS A 140 -2.14 -6.54 -13.80
N PHE A 141 -1.94 -6.01 -15.00
CA PHE A 141 -2.15 -4.60 -15.30
C PHE A 141 -3.55 -4.40 -15.87
N ILE A 142 -4.27 -3.40 -15.39
CA ILE A 142 -5.61 -3.02 -15.87
C ILE A 142 -5.61 -1.54 -16.26
N PRO A 143 -6.41 -1.13 -17.27
CA PRO A 143 -6.54 0.28 -17.62
C PRO A 143 -6.94 1.14 -16.42
N PHE A 144 -6.41 2.36 -16.32
CA PHE A 144 -6.64 3.22 -15.15
C PHE A 144 -8.14 3.49 -14.88
N GLU A 145 -8.94 3.72 -15.92
CA GLU A 145 -10.39 3.89 -15.74
C GLU A 145 -11.08 2.62 -15.19
N ALA A 146 -10.63 1.43 -15.61
CA ALA A 146 -11.11 0.18 -15.05
C ALA A 146 -10.67 0.00 -13.60
N PHE A 147 -9.47 0.47 -13.22
CA PHE A 147 -9.00 0.49 -11.84
C PHE A 147 -9.88 1.36 -10.94
N LEU A 148 -10.25 2.55 -11.38
CA LEU A 148 -11.15 3.44 -10.63
C LEU A 148 -12.54 2.81 -10.44
N GLN A 149 -13.09 2.18 -11.49
CA GLN A 149 -14.36 1.46 -11.39
C GLN A 149 -14.27 0.24 -10.46
N ALA A 150 -13.13 -0.46 -10.47
CA ALA A 150 -12.88 -1.63 -9.63
C ALA A 150 -12.88 -1.31 -8.12
N ALA A 151 -12.62 -0.07 -7.72
CA ALA A 151 -12.67 0.36 -6.33
C ALA A 151 -14.05 0.14 -5.69
N HIS A 152 -15.11 0.12 -6.49
CA HIS A 152 -16.50 -0.12 -6.05
C HIS A 152 -16.94 -1.58 -6.18
N SER A 153 -16.03 -2.49 -6.59
CA SER A 153 -16.32 -3.92 -6.78
C SER A 153 -15.95 -4.74 -5.56
N GLU A 154 -16.77 -5.72 -5.22
CA GLU A 154 -16.48 -6.67 -4.14
C GLU A 154 -15.26 -7.57 -4.40
N GLU A 155 -14.80 -7.66 -5.65
CA GLU A 155 -13.60 -8.43 -6.02
C GLU A 155 -12.30 -7.72 -5.63
N TYR A 156 -12.37 -6.45 -5.22
CA TYR A 156 -11.22 -5.61 -4.94
C TYR A 156 -11.19 -5.09 -3.50
N VAL A 157 -10.00 -4.77 -3.03
CA VAL A 157 -9.74 -4.11 -1.74
C VAL A 157 -8.91 -2.85 -2.05
N LEU A 158 -9.60 -1.79 -2.45
CA LEU A 158 -8.99 -0.54 -2.94
C LEU A 158 -9.48 0.68 -2.13
N TRP A 159 -9.51 0.54 -0.81
CA TRP A 159 -10.10 1.54 0.10
C TRP A 159 -9.49 2.94 0.04
N CYS A 160 -8.28 3.07 -0.51
CA CYS A 160 -7.62 4.37 -0.64
C CYS A 160 -8.06 5.15 -1.88
N VAL A 161 -8.66 4.49 -2.87
CA VAL A 161 -8.88 5.09 -4.20
C VAL A 161 -9.89 6.22 -4.15
N ASP A 162 -11.06 6.00 -3.52
CA ASP A 162 -12.15 6.98 -3.49
C ASP A 162 -11.75 8.34 -2.93
N SER A 163 -10.88 8.34 -1.92
CA SER A 163 -10.44 9.57 -1.25
C SER A 163 -9.35 10.33 -2.02
N CYS A 164 -8.67 9.68 -2.97
CA CYS A 164 -7.57 10.29 -3.72
C CYS A 164 -7.73 10.20 -5.24
N GLU A 165 -8.92 9.91 -5.76
CA GLU A 165 -9.17 9.77 -7.20
C GLU A 165 -8.71 10.98 -8.00
N MET A 166 -9.03 12.19 -7.52
CA MET A 166 -8.66 13.43 -8.22
C MET A 166 -7.12 13.59 -8.33
N GLN A 167 -6.39 13.29 -7.26
CA GLN A 167 -4.93 13.33 -7.25
C GLN A 167 -4.33 12.25 -8.16
N LEU A 168 -4.94 11.05 -8.17
CA LEU A 168 -4.53 9.96 -9.08
C LEU A 168 -4.75 10.32 -10.55
N ARG A 169 -5.88 10.98 -10.89
CA ARG A 169 -6.12 11.50 -12.24
C ARG A 169 -5.05 12.53 -12.63
N GLY A 170 -4.75 13.47 -11.74
CA GLY A 170 -3.68 14.45 -11.97
C GLY A 170 -2.31 13.81 -12.20
N TYR A 171 -1.97 12.77 -11.43
CA TYR A 171 -0.74 12.00 -11.63
C TYR A 171 -0.75 11.28 -12.98
N ALA A 172 -1.83 10.57 -13.31
CA ALA A 172 -1.97 9.83 -14.57
C ALA A 172 -1.88 10.74 -15.80
N ASP A 173 -2.44 11.95 -15.72
CA ASP A 173 -2.38 12.95 -16.80
C ASP A 173 -0.97 13.53 -17.03
N ALA A 174 -0.15 13.51 -15.99
CA ALA A 174 1.25 13.95 -16.06
C ALA A 174 2.21 12.88 -16.62
N ILE A 175 1.78 11.61 -16.77
CA ILE A 175 2.61 10.53 -17.33
C ILE A 175 2.90 10.82 -18.81
N ARG A 176 4.21 10.80 -19.16
CA ARG A 176 4.74 11.05 -20.51
C ARG A 176 5.50 9.84 -21.06
#